data_5b76966f5d7a001a639e8d4f3634bb2b
#
_entry.id   5b76966f5d7a001a639e8d4f3634bb2b
#
_cell.length_a   1.000
_cell.length_b   1.000
_cell.length_c   1.000
_cell.angle_alpha   90.00
_cell.angle_beta   90.00
_cell.angle_gamma   90.00
#
_symmetry.space_group_name_H-M   'P 1'
#
loop_
_entity.id
_entity.type
_entity.pdbx_description
1 polymer ?
#
loop_
_entity_poly.entity_id
_entity_poly.type
_entity_poly.pdbx_seq_one_letter_code
_entity_poly.pdbx_strand_id
1 'polypeptide(L)'
;MKRAMTQSSVKKTKGTRMHNTLVYMRQHWQLYLIFMLPAVVLTIVFRYLPMGGILIAFTEYNPIRGILGSEWVAFDHFTRFLSSPDFMQYLLNTLKLSVFGLLWGFPAPILLAFLLNRIMSSGIKQKIQLVLYMPNFISVIVLCGIVRILLSPTGMLNMLLGTSYNFMTMPEAFRTIYIASGIWQGAGWASIIYTAALSNASKELKEAAVLDGANIIQQIKAVEWPAIKDTVLIQFIMSVGNIMSVGFEKAYALQTDLNLDASEIIATYVYKKGLLDGDYGFSTAVGLFNTVINVILLVSMNTIVKKMNDGKGV
;
A
#
# COMPACT_ATOMS: atom_id res chain seq x y z
N MET A 1 -5.65 44.96 -24.74
CA MET A 1 -7.08 44.93 -24.42
C MET A 1 -7.69 43.52 -24.41
N LYS A 2 -7.33 42.55 -25.28
CA LYS A 2 -7.86 41.18 -25.31
C LYS A 2 -7.51 40.28 -24.08
N ARG A 3 -6.35 40.49 -23.39
CA ARG A 3 -5.98 39.67 -22.21
C ARG A 3 -6.76 40.02 -20.92
N ALA A 4 -7.23 41.24 -20.78
CA ALA A 4 -8.01 41.64 -19.59
C ALA A 4 -9.47 41.13 -19.64
N MET A 5 -10.03 41.00 -20.85
CA MET A 5 -11.39 40.43 -21.02
C MET A 5 -11.46 38.95 -20.72
N THR A 6 -10.41 38.17 -21.01
CA THR A 6 -10.36 36.74 -20.75
C THR A 6 -10.29 36.39 -19.26
N GLN A 7 -9.54 37.22 -18.48
CA GLN A 7 -9.45 36.99 -17.03
C GLN A 7 -10.71 37.38 -16.27
N SER A 8 -11.44 38.40 -16.74
CA SER A 8 -12.70 38.80 -16.08
C SER A 8 -13.83 37.81 -16.34
N SER A 9 -13.87 37.18 -17.52
CA SER A 9 -14.85 36.16 -17.85
C SER A 9 -14.65 34.85 -17.08
N VAL A 10 -13.39 34.43 -16.85
CA VAL A 10 -13.03 33.24 -16.08
C VAL A 10 -13.33 33.43 -14.58
N LYS A 11 -13.11 34.61 -14.02
CA LYS A 11 -13.50 34.93 -12.63
C LYS A 11 -15.01 34.96 -12.43
N LYS A 12 -15.77 35.51 -13.38
CA LYS A 12 -17.24 35.55 -13.33
C LYS A 12 -17.86 34.14 -13.38
N THR A 13 -17.34 33.25 -14.22
CA THR A 13 -17.84 31.87 -14.32
C THR A 13 -17.55 31.03 -13.08
N LYS A 14 -16.41 31.23 -12.38
CA LYS A 14 -16.10 30.53 -11.12
C LYS A 14 -17.01 30.98 -9.97
N GLY A 15 -17.27 32.28 -9.81
CA GLY A 15 -18.16 32.81 -8.79
C GLY A 15 -19.60 32.36 -8.98
N THR A 16 -20.10 32.34 -10.22
CA THR A 16 -21.47 31.90 -10.53
C THR A 16 -21.64 30.40 -10.33
N ARG A 17 -20.62 29.57 -10.68
CA ARG A 17 -20.63 28.11 -10.41
C ARG A 17 -20.67 27.82 -8.90
N MET A 18 -19.86 28.49 -8.12
CA MET A 18 -19.80 28.28 -6.68
C MET A 18 -21.08 28.72 -5.99
N HIS A 19 -21.66 29.83 -6.40
CA HIS A 19 -22.96 30.30 -5.90
C HIS A 19 -24.09 29.30 -6.23
N ASN A 20 -24.18 28.84 -7.47
CA ASN A 20 -25.18 27.83 -7.88
C ASN A 20 -25.02 26.51 -7.12
N THR A 21 -23.78 26.07 -6.86
CA THR A 21 -23.51 24.87 -6.05
C THR A 21 -23.99 25.06 -4.61
N LEU A 22 -23.72 26.19 -3.99
CA LEU A 22 -24.18 26.49 -2.62
C LEU A 22 -25.70 26.57 -2.53
N VAL A 23 -26.37 27.19 -3.51
CA VAL A 23 -27.83 27.23 -3.57
C VAL A 23 -28.42 25.83 -3.72
N TYR A 24 -27.85 25.00 -4.61
CA TYR A 24 -28.25 23.60 -4.79
C TYR A 24 -28.05 22.78 -3.51
N MET A 25 -26.90 22.91 -2.84
CA MET A 25 -26.62 22.25 -1.57
C MET A 25 -27.63 22.67 -0.49
N ARG A 26 -27.99 23.95 -0.43
CA ARG A 26 -28.99 24.45 0.53
C ARG A 26 -30.39 23.93 0.24
N GLN A 27 -30.77 23.78 -1.04
CA GLN A 27 -32.06 23.21 -1.42
C GLN A 27 -32.17 21.71 -1.14
N HIS A 28 -31.06 20.99 -1.24
CA HIS A 28 -31.00 19.52 -1.09
C HIS A 28 -30.23 19.07 0.16
N TRP A 29 -30.13 19.90 1.19
CA TRP A 29 -29.36 19.62 2.42
C TRP A 29 -29.73 18.29 3.07
N GLN A 30 -31.00 17.88 2.98
CA GLN A 30 -31.49 16.60 3.51
C GLN A 30 -30.84 15.41 2.85
N LEU A 31 -30.61 15.45 1.52
CA LEU A 31 -29.91 14.40 0.80
C LEU A 31 -28.45 14.30 1.24
N TYR A 32 -27.78 15.45 1.40
CA TYR A 32 -26.41 15.46 1.91
C TYR A 32 -26.33 14.92 3.34
N LEU A 33 -27.26 15.28 4.21
CA LEU A 33 -27.34 14.74 5.56
C LEU A 33 -27.54 13.23 5.55
N ILE A 34 -28.50 12.71 4.80
CA ILE A 34 -28.81 11.28 4.77
C ILE A 34 -27.63 10.47 4.24
N PHE A 35 -26.96 10.92 3.18
CA PHE A 35 -25.88 10.16 2.54
C PHE A 35 -24.49 10.42 3.13
N MET A 36 -24.19 11.65 3.54
CA MET A 36 -22.86 12.00 4.05
C MET A 36 -22.74 11.86 5.57
N LEU A 37 -23.81 12.15 6.33
CA LEU A 37 -23.75 12.15 7.79
C LEU A 37 -23.29 10.79 8.35
N PRO A 38 -23.83 9.63 7.93
CA PRO A 38 -23.37 8.33 8.44
C PRO A 38 -21.89 8.11 8.19
N ALA A 39 -21.40 8.43 6.97
CA ALA A 39 -20.00 8.27 6.63
C ALA A 39 -19.09 9.21 7.43
N VAL A 40 -19.50 10.48 7.62
CA VAL A 40 -18.76 11.46 8.43
C VAL A 40 -18.73 11.04 9.90
N VAL A 41 -19.87 10.65 10.47
CA VAL A 41 -19.96 10.18 11.87
C VAL A 41 -19.06 8.96 12.09
N LEU A 42 -19.13 7.95 11.21
CA LEU A 42 -18.28 6.77 11.30
C LEU A 42 -16.80 7.15 11.18
N THR A 43 -16.46 8.07 10.30
CA THR A 43 -15.08 8.54 10.14
C THR A 43 -14.60 9.26 11.42
N ILE A 44 -15.42 10.14 11.99
CA ILE A 44 -15.06 10.85 13.24
C ILE A 44 -14.90 9.85 14.38
N VAL A 45 -15.89 8.97 14.58
CA VAL A 45 -15.87 8.02 15.71
C VAL A 45 -14.75 7.00 15.61
N PHE A 46 -14.48 6.45 14.43
CA PHE A 46 -13.54 5.35 14.28
C PHE A 46 -12.14 5.76 13.80
N ARG A 47 -11.97 6.99 13.28
CA ARG A 47 -10.65 7.47 12.85
C ARG A 47 -10.15 8.66 13.67
N TYR A 48 -10.97 9.69 13.88
CA TYR A 48 -10.50 10.90 14.57
C TYR A 48 -10.52 10.75 16.08
N LEU A 49 -11.56 10.17 16.67
CA LEU A 49 -11.64 10.00 18.12
C LEU A 49 -10.48 9.14 18.67
N PRO A 50 -10.08 8.00 18.05
CA PRO A 50 -8.94 7.23 18.52
C PRO A 50 -7.58 7.94 18.37
N MET A 51 -7.48 9.02 17.56
CA MET A 51 -6.24 9.81 17.47
C MET A 51 -5.86 10.47 18.81
N GLY A 52 -6.83 10.69 19.70
CA GLY A 52 -6.53 11.08 21.09
C GLY A 52 -5.63 10.08 21.83
N GLY A 53 -5.66 8.82 21.43
CA GLY A 53 -4.78 7.77 21.93
C GLY A 53 -3.28 7.97 21.63
N ILE A 54 -2.93 8.90 20.71
CA ILE A 54 -1.52 9.27 20.48
C ILE A 54 -0.85 9.77 21.77
N LEU A 55 -1.60 10.38 22.68
CA LEU A 55 -1.08 10.83 23.97
C LEU A 55 -0.53 9.68 24.82
N ILE A 56 -1.00 8.46 24.63
CA ILE A 56 -0.49 7.25 25.28
C ILE A 56 1.02 7.07 25.02
N ALA A 57 1.51 7.47 23.85
CA ALA A 57 2.93 7.41 23.50
C ALA A 57 3.85 8.22 24.44
N PHE A 58 3.30 9.18 25.17
CA PHE A 58 4.03 10.10 26.04
C PHE A 58 3.75 9.87 27.51
N THR A 59 3.03 8.79 27.85
CA THR A 59 2.63 8.46 29.22
C THR A 59 2.99 7.01 29.56
N GLU A 60 3.32 6.76 30.83
CA GLU A 60 3.33 5.41 31.40
C GLU A 60 1.87 5.00 31.61
N TYR A 61 1.26 4.50 30.52
CA TYR A 61 -0.18 4.31 30.46
C TYR A 61 -0.68 3.23 31.40
N ASN A 62 -1.58 3.61 32.29
CA ASN A 62 -2.30 2.69 33.16
C ASN A 62 -3.79 2.66 32.78
N PRO A 63 -4.32 1.49 32.33
CA PRO A 63 -5.72 1.36 31.90
C PRO A 63 -6.74 1.77 32.98
N ILE A 64 -6.41 1.60 34.26
CA ILE A 64 -7.30 1.94 35.39
C ILE A 64 -7.38 3.46 35.57
N ARG A 65 -6.27 4.18 35.37
CA ARG A 65 -6.20 5.64 35.54
C ARG A 65 -6.61 6.40 34.28
N GLY A 66 -6.63 5.71 33.14
CA GLY A 66 -6.89 6.32 31.84
C GLY A 66 -5.74 7.21 31.34
N ILE A 67 -5.92 7.84 30.19
CA ILE A 67 -4.87 8.66 29.55
C ILE A 67 -4.49 9.87 30.41
N LEU A 68 -5.45 10.59 30.93
CA LEU A 68 -5.21 11.81 31.70
C LEU A 68 -4.74 11.57 33.14
N GLY A 69 -4.94 10.38 33.68
CA GLY A 69 -4.49 9.98 35.01
C GLY A 69 -3.17 9.22 35.04
N SER A 70 -2.61 8.93 33.87
CA SER A 70 -1.32 8.25 33.72
C SER A 70 -0.14 9.24 33.87
N GLU A 71 0.99 8.76 34.35
CA GLU A 71 2.20 9.56 34.52
C GLU A 71 2.78 9.98 33.17
N TRP A 72 3.15 11.26 33.02
CA TRP A 72 3.74 11.79 31.81
C TRP A 72 5.24 11.53 31.78
N VAL A 73 5.69 10.73 30.77
CA VAL A 73 7.11 10.33 30.62
C VAL A 73 7.76 10.96 29.38
N ALA A 74 7.08 11.88 28.73
CA ALA A 74 7.57 12.61 27.54
C ALA A 74 8.10 11.66 26.45
N PHE A 75 9.40 11.69 26.16
CA PHE A 75 10.02 10.91 25.07
C PHE A 75 10.73 9.64 25.53
N ASP A 76 10.54 9.19 26.77
CA ASP A 76 11.29 8.04 27.33
C ASP A 76 11.03 6.75 26.53
N HIS A 77 9.80 6.51 26.09
CA HIS A 77 9.47 5.36 25.24
C HIS A 77 10.22 5.38 23.91
N PHE A 78 10.37 6.55 23.31
CA PHE A 78 11.11 6.72 22.04
C PHE A 78 12.61 6.46 22.26
N THR A 79 13.17 7.02 23.35
CA THR A 79 14.57 6.81 23.72
C THR A 79 14.84 5.34 24.01
N ARG A 80 13.96 4.67 24.75
CA ARG A 80 14.03 3.23 25.03
C ARG A 80 14.02 2.40 23.74
N PHE A 81 13.17 2.75 22.77
CA PHE A 81 13.13 2.04 21.50
C PHE A 81 14.40 2.24 20.69
N LEU A 82 14.84 3.49 20.51
CA LEU A 82 16.03 3.82 19.70
C LEU A 82 17.33 3.28 20.31
N SER A 83 17.37 3.12 21.64
CA SER A 83 18.53 2.56 22.38
C SER A 83 18.44 1.03 22.52
N SER A 84 17.37 0.40 22.04
CA SER A 84 17.22 -1.05 22.10
C SER A 84 18.29 -1.73 21.24
N PRO A 85 18.96 -2.79 21.74
CA PRO A 85 19.94 -3.55 20.96
C PRO A 85 19.37 -4.07 19.63
N ASP A 86 18.09 -4.43 19.60
CA ASP A 86 17.41 -5.04 18.47
C ASP A 86 16.79 -4.00 17.52
N PHE A 87 16.81 -2.71 17.86
CA PHE A 87 16.23 -1.63 17.04
C PHE A 87 16.68 -1.70 15.59
N MET A 88 17.99 -1.80 15.38
CA MET A 88 18.55 -1.82 14.02
C MET A 88 18.11 -3.06 13.24
N GLN A 89 17.96 -4.20 13.89
CA GLN A 89 17.49 -5.44 13.28
C GLN A 89 16.02 -5.28 12.80
N TYR A 90 15.11 -4.80 13.67
CA TYR A 90 13.69 -4.60 13.33
C TYR A 90 13.51 -3.56 12.22
N LEU A 91 14.27 -2.46 12.30
CA LEU A 91 14.28 -1.42 11.27
C LEU A 91 14.76 -1.97 9.93
N LEU A 92 15.90 -2.67 9.91
CA LEU A 92 16.45 -3.25 8.69
C LEU A 92 15.56 -4.35 8.11
N ASN A 93 14.95 -5.19 8.92
CA ASN A 93 14.01 -6.21 8.45
C ASN A 93 12.78 -5.55 7.82
N THR A 94 12.21 -4.53 8.48
CA THR A 94 11.08 -3.76 7.93
C THR A 94 11.45 -3.12 6.60
N LEU A 95 12.59 -2.43 6.52
CA LEU A 95 13.06 -1.79 5.30
C LEU A 95 13.38 -2.80 4.18
N LYS A 96 14.06 -3.90 4.51
CA LYS A 96 14.36 -4.96 3.53
C LYS A 96 13.10 -5.57 2.95
N LEU A 97 12.12 -5.94 3.77
CA LEU A 97 10.83 -6.47 3.28
C LEU A 97 10.10 -5.45 2.42
N SER A 98 10.08 -4.19 2.83
CA SER A 98 9.42 -3.10 2.12
C SER A 98 10.05 -2.81 0.77
N VAL A 99 11.38 -2.60 0.76
CA VAL A 99 12.12 -2.26 -0.47
C VAL A 99 12.06 -3.39 -1.48
N PHE A 100 12.34 -4.63 -1.05
CA PHE A 100 12.24 -5.79 -1.94
C PHE A 100 10.79 -6.07 -2.34
N GLY A 101 9.82 -5.86 -1.43
CA GLY A 101 8.40 -5.93 -1.74
C GLY A 101 7.98 -4.93 -2.81
N LEU A 102 8.48 -3.69 -2.73
CA LEU A 102 8.26 -2.66 -3.74
C LEU A 102 8.97 -3.02 -5.05
N LEU A 103 10.24 -3.43 -4.99
CA LEU A 103 11.05 -3.73 -6.18
C LEU A 103 10.44 -4.84 -7.04
N TRP A 104 9.93 -5.90 -6.43
CA TRP A 104 9.36 -7.05 -7.13
C TRP A 104 7.84 -6.99 -7.25
N GLY A 105 7.17 -6.50 -6.22
CA GLY A 105 5.72 -6.43 -6.16
C GLY A 105 5.12 -5.32 -7.02
N PHE A 106 5.79 -4.17 -7.14
CA PHE A 106 5.28 -3.04 -7.91
C PHE A 106 5.30 -3.25 -9.43
N PRO A 107 6.36 -3.81 -10.05
CA PRO A 107 6.35 -4.09 -11.49
C PRO A 107 5.43 -5.25 -11.90
N ALA A 108 5.18 -6.21 -11.03
CA ALA A 108 4.42 -7.42 -11.36
C ALA A 108 3.01 -7.14 -11.93
N PRO A 109 2.14 -6.31 -11.30
CA PRO A 109 0.83 -5.97 -11.85
C PRO A 109 0.91 -5.16 -13.14
N ILE A 110 1.95 -4.36 -13.36
CA ILE A 110 2.16 -3.60 -14.59
C ILE A 110 2.47 -4.56 -15.73
N LEU A 111 3.37 -5.51 -15.49
CA LEU A 111 3.71 -6.56 -16.47
C LEU A 111 2.49 -7.41 -16.80
N LEU A 112 1.70 -7.81 -15.80
CA LEU A 112 0.45 -8.54 -16.02
C LEU A 112 -0.54 -7.73 -16.87
N ALA A 113 -0.68 -6.42 -16.64
CA ALA A 113 -1.56 -5.57 -17.42
C ALA A 113 -1.12 -5.52 -18.91
N PHE A 114 0.18 -5.39 -19.19
CA PHE A 114 0.69 -5.45 -20.57
C PHE A 114 0.43 -6.82 -21.21
N LEU A 115 0.65 -7.92 -20.51
CA LEU A 115 0.37 -9.27 -21.01
C LEU A 115 -1.13 -9.45 -21.30
N LEU A 116 -2.00 -9.06 -20.39
CA LEU A 116 -3.45 -9.11 -20.56
C LEU A 116 -3.93 -8.24 -21.74
N ASN A 117 -3.23 -7.13 -22.01
CA ASN A 117 -3.56 -6.25 -23.14
C ASN A 117 -3.20 -6.86 -24.51
N ARG A 118 -2.41 -7.94 -24.57
CA ARG A 118 -2.08 -8.69 -25.80
C ARG A 118 -3.16 -9.71 -26.16
N ILE A 119 -4.02 -10.09 -25.24
CA ILE A 119 -5.06 -11.09 -25.48
C ILE A 119 -6.18 -10.46 -26.31
N MET A 120 -6.30 -10.88 -27.56
CA MET A 120 -7.29 -10.36 -28.52
C MET A 120 -8.72 -10.84 -28.23
N SER A 121 -8.86 -12.10 -27.81
CA SER A 121 -10.18 -12.66 -27.46
C SER A 121 -10.66 -12.16 -26.10
N SER A 122 -11.76 -11.41 -26.09
CA SER A 122 -12.37 -10.88 -24.87
C SER A 122 -12.77 -12.00 -23.89
N GLY A 123 -13.32 -13.10 -24.40
CA GLY A 123 -13.74 -14.23 -23.56
C GLY A 123 -12.57 -14.95 -22.88
N ILE A 124 -11.45 -15.14 -23.60
CA ILE A 124 -10.23 -15.73 -23.03
C ILE A 124 -9.62 -14.77 -22.01
N LYS A 125 -9.55 -13.48 -22.33
CA LYS A 125 -9.05 -12.43 -21.44
C LYS A 125 -9.80 -12.43 -20.12
N GLN A 126 -11.15 -12.45 -20.14
CA GLN A 126 -11.99 -12.47 -18.95
C GLN A 126 -11.74 -13.71 -18.08
N LYS A 127 -11.60 -14.90 -18.69
CA LYS A 127 -11.32 -16.14 -17.95
C LYS A 127 -9.95 -16.08 -17.26
N ILE A 128 -8.92 -15.60 -17.96
CA ILE A 128 -7.57 -15.42 -17.38
C ILE A 128 -7.60 -14.39 -16.25
N GLN A 129 -8.28 -13.26 -16.45
CA GLN A 129 -8.45 -12.24 -15.41
C GLN A 129 -9.14 -12.82 -14.16
N LEU A 130 -10.20 -13.61 -14.33
CA LEU A 130 -10.88 -14.25 -13.22
C LEU A 130 -9.91 -15.11 -12.39
N VAL A 131 -9.12 -15.97 -13.04
CA VAL A 131 -8.13 -16.83 -12.37
C VAL A 131 -7.06 -16.00 -11.65
N LEU A 132 -6.56 -14.92 -12.28
CA LEU A 132 -5.54 -14.06 -11.69
C LEU A 132 -6.06 -13.22 -10.50
N TYR A 133 -7.36 -12.91 -10.49
CA TYR A 133 -7.97 -12.10 -9.43
C TYR A 133 -8.40 -12.93 -8.21
N MET A 134 -8.71 -14.22 -8.41
CA MET A 134 -9.18 -15.12 -7.34
C MET A 134 -8.30 -15.14 -6.09
N PRO A 135 -6.95 -15.21 -6.18
CA PRO A 135 -6.11 -15.27 -4.99
C PRO A 135 -6.27 -14.09 -4.04
N ASN A 136 -6.66 -12.91 -4.55
CA ASN A 136 -6.87 -11.72 -3.73
C ASN A 136 -8.02 -11.86 -2.72
N PHE A 137 -8.96 -12.77 -2.96
CA PHE A 137 -10.10 -13.02 -2.06
C PHE A 137 -9.79 -14.05 -0.97
N ILE A 138 -8.62 -14.66 -1.02
CA ILE A 138 -8.15 -15.57 0.04
C ILE A 138 -7.68 -14.72 1.23
N SER A 139 -8.15 -15.04 2.44
CA SER A 139 -7.67 -14.32 3.63
C SER A 139 -6.17 -14.55 3.83
N VAL A 140 -5.49 -13.57 4.42
CA VAL A 140 -4.04 -13.64 4.67
C VAL A 140 -3.68 -14.86 5.51
N ILE A 141 -4.49 -15.23 6.50
CA ILE A 141 -4.25 -16.38 7.36
C ILE A 141 -4.34 -17.70 6.57
N VAL A 142 -5.36 -17.83 5.71
CA VAL A 142 -5.52 -19.02 4.84
C VAL A 142 -4.36 -19.10 3.85
N LEU A 143 -3.96 -17.96 3.25
CA LEU A 143 -2.77 -17.89 2.40
C LEU A 143 -1.54 -18.43 3.12
N CYS A 144 -1.27 -17.94 4.33
CA CYS A 144 -0.12 -18.39 5.12
C CYS A 144 -0.19 -19.88 5.46
N GLY A 145 -1.40 -20.41 5.73
CA GLY A 145 -1.62 -21.84 5.92
C GLY A 145 -1.28 -22.67 4.68
N ILE A 146 -1.74 -22.23 3.49
CA ILE A 146 -1.40 -22.87 2.21
C ILE A 146 0.13 -22.84 1.98
N VAL A 147 0.76 -21.70 2.19
CA VAL A 147 2.22 -21.53 2.02
C VAL A 147 2.97 -22.48 2.97
N ARG A 148 2.56 -22.57 4.24
CA ARG A 148 3.18 -23.49 5.22
C ARG A 148 3.08 -24.95 4.79
N ILE A 149 1.93 -25.39 4.27
CA ILE A 149 1.73 -26.77 3.78
C ILE A 149 2.61 -27.02 2.56
N LEU A 150 2.61 -26.12 1.59
CA LEU A 150 3.39 -26.27 0.34
C LEU A 150 4.90 -26.33 0.59
N LEU A 151 5.38 -25.59 1.59
CA LEU A 151 6.81 -25.41 1.92
C LEU A 151 7.26 -26.30 3.10
N SER A 152 6.39 -27.15 3.63
CA SER A 152 6.74 -28.12 4.68
C SER A 152 7.69 -29.20 4.15
N PRO A 153 8.40 -29.93 5.02
CA PRO A 153 9.31 -31.03 4.59
C PRO A 153 8.65 -32.07 3.69
N THR A 154 7.35 -32.33 3.88
CA THR A 154 6.54 -33.26 3.07
C THR A 154 5.69 -32.53 2.03
N GLY A 155 5.88 -31.22 1.87
CA GLY A 155 5.11 -30.38 0.99
C GLY A 155 5.45 -30.57 -0.49
N MET A 156 4.54 -30.07 -1.35
CA MET A 156 4.64 -30.22 -2.80
C MET A 156 5.97 -29.70 -3.37
N LEU A 157 6.52 -28.58 -2.85
CA LEU A 157 7.79 -28.04 -3.34
C LEU A 157 8.94 -29.01 -3.09
N ASN A 158 9.03 -29.60 -1.90
CA ASN A 158 10.04 -30.58 -1.56
C ASN A 158 9.89 -31.87 -2.38
N MET A 159 8.66 -32.32 -2.64
CA MET A 159 8.42 -33.47 -3.52
C MET A 159 8.92 -33.22 -4.94
N LEU A 160 8.73 -32.02 -5.48
CA LEU A 160 9.20 -31.65 -6.83
C LEU A 160 10.73 -31.50 -6.90
N LEU A 161 11.36 -31.01 -5.82
CA LEU A 161 12.80 -30.82 -5.74
C LEU A 161 13.59 -32.06 -5.29
N GLY A 162 12.89 -33.12 -4.86
CA GLY A 162 13.55 -34.30 -4.28
C GLY A 162 14.26 -34.00 -2.95
N THR A 163 13.77 -33.05 -2.18
CA THR A 163 14.36 -32.59 -0.91
C THR A 163 13.40 -32.71 0.26
N SER A 164 13.86 -32.43 1.48
CA SER A 164 13.03 -32.44 2.71
C SER A 164 13.30 -31.24 3.61
N TYR A 165 13.58 -30.08 3.01
CA TYR A 165 13.85 -28.86 3.76
C TYR A 165 12.61 -28.28 4.42
N ASN A 166 12.73 -27.78 5.65
CA ASN A 166 11.68 -26.95 6.24
C ASN A 166 11.96 -25.48 5.92
N PHE A 167 11.45 -25.01 4.77
CA PHE A 167 11.67 -23.63 4.32
C PHE A 167 11.14 -22.58 5.30
N MET A 168 10.14 -22.93 6.12
CA MET A 168 9.55 -22.00 7.09
C MET A 168 10.47 -21.69 8.28
N THR A 169 11.45 -22.56 8.54
CA THR A 169 12.40 -22.35 9.64
C THR A 169 13.71 -21.68 9.18
N MET A 170 13.83 -21.37 7.89
CA MET A 170 15.03 -20.76 7.30
C MET A 170 14.88 -19.23 7.26
N PRO A 171 15.69 -18.45 7.99
CA PRO A 171 15.65 -16.99 7.95
C PRO A 171 15.86 -16.42 6.54
N GLU A 172 16.75 -17.03 5.76
CA GLU A 172 17.09 -16.60 4.39
C GLU A 172 15.90 -16.75 3.43
N ALA A 173 15.06 -17.78 3.62
CA ALA A 173 13.90 -18.07 2.79
C ALA A 173 12.71 -17.13 3.11
N PHE A 174 12.62 -16.63 4.34
CA PHE A 174 11.47 -15.87 4.83
C PHE A 174 11.09 -14.72 3.90
N ARG A 175 12.05 -13.88 3.52
CA ARG A 175 11.78 -12.70 2.67
C ARG A 175 11.24 -13.10 1.30
N THR A 176 11.84 -14.10 0.68
CA THR A 176 11.37 -14.62 -0.63
C THR A 176 9.97 -15.18 -0.53
N ILE A 177 9.69 -15.97 0.49
CA ILE A 177 8.36 -16.55 0.75
C ILE A 177 7.33 -15.43 0.95
N TYR A 178 7.64 -14.45 1.79
CA TYR A 178 6.78 -13.32 2.07
C TYR A 178 6.42 -12.53 0.81
N ILE A 179 7.43 -12.21 -0.01
CA ILE A 179 7.24 -11.39 -1.22
C ILE A 179 6.55 -12.19 -2.32
N ALA A 180 7.02 -13.39 -2.62
CA ALA A 180 6.44 -14.21 -3.70
C ALA A 180 4.97 -14.55 -3.45
N SER A 181 4.61 -14.96 -2.23
CA SER A 181 3.23 -15.21 -1.86
C SER A 181 2.35 -13.96 -1.91
N GLY A 182 2.92 -12.75 -1.62
CA GLY A 182 2.22 -11.48 -1.76
C GLY A 182 1.97 -11.09 -3.21
N ILE A 183 2.95 -11.29 -4.08
CA ILE A 183 2.80 -11.06 -5.52
C ILE A 183 1.72 -11.99 -6.09
N TRP A 184 1.79 -13.28 -5.76
CA TRP A 184 0.78 -14.24 -6.19
C TRP A 184 -0.64 -13.84 -5.76
N GLN A 185 -0.80 -13.41 -4.52
CA GLN A 185 -2.08 -12.99 -3.98
C GLN A 185 -2.60 -11.69 -4.61
N GLY A 186 -1.74 -10.68 -4.75
CA GLY A 186 -2.18 -9.31 -5.00
C GLY A 186 -1.97 -8.79 -6.42
N ALA A 187 -1.01 -9.32 -7.19
CA ALA A 187 -0.62 -8.73 -8.46
C ALA A 187 -1.74 -8.76 -9.52
N GLY A 188 -2.54 -9.82 -9.53
CA GLY A 188 -3.71 -9.91 -10.41
C GLY A 188 -4.69 -8.77 -10.16
N TRP A 189 -5.12 -8.60 -8.93
CA TRP A 189 -6.04 -7.54 -8.54
C TRP A 189 -5.47 -6.15 -8.79
N ALA A 190 -4.23 -5.89 -8.42
CA ALA A 190 -3.56 -4.62 -8.64
C ALA A 190 -3.39 -4.31 -10.15
N SER A 191 -3.38 -5.31 -11.03
CA SER A 191 -3.31 -5.10 -12.47
C SER A 191 -4.56 -4.44 -13.09
N ILE A 192 -5.70 -4.44 -12.37
CA ILE A 192 -6.96 -3.87 -12.86
C ILE A 192 -6.81 -2.38 -13.19
N ILE A 193 -6.17 -1.61 -12.30
CA ILE A 193 -6.01 -0.17 -12.49
C ILE A 193 -5.17 0.14 -13.73
N TYR A 194 -4.13 -0.64 -13.96
CA TYR A 194 -3.27 -0.48 -15.15
C TYR A 194 -3.96 -0.95 -16.43
N THR A 195 -4.74 -2.04 -16.36
CA THR A 195 -5.53 -2.53 -17.49
C THR A 195 -6.62 -1.51 -17.86
N ALA A 196 -7.25 -0.86 -16.89
CA ALA A 196 -8.19 0.22 -17.12
C ALA A 196 -7.51 1.45 -17.75
N ALA A 197 -6.34 1.83 -17.28
CA ALA A 197 -5.55 2.92 -17.87
C ALA A 197 -5.13 2.60 -19.33
N LEU A 198 -4.73 1.35 -19.61
CA LEU A 198 -4.39 0.89 -20.96
C LEU A 198 -5.58 0.94 -21.94
N SER A 199 -6.81 0.87 -21.46
CA SER A 199 -8.01 0.99 -22.33
C SER A 199 -8.17 2.40 -22.93
N ASN A 200 -7.51 3.41 -22.35
CA ASN A 200 -7.47 4.78 -22.86
C ASN A 200 -6.36 5.01 -23.91
N ALA A 201 -5.51 4.00 -24.18
CA ALA A 201 -4.49 4.10 -25.22
C ALA A 201 -5.16 4.15 -26.60
N SER A 202 -4.71 5.07 -27.47
CA SER A 202 -5.26 5.23 -28.82
C SER A 202 -5.06 3.95 -29.63
N LYS A 203 -6.15 3.45 -30.19
CA LYS A 203 -6.14 2.28 -31.10
C LYS A 203 -5.43 2.64 -32.41
N GLU A 204 -5.66 3.84 -32.90
CA GLU A 204 -5.09 4.36 -34.14
C GLU A 204 -3.55 4.41 -34.04
N LEU A 205 -3.00 4.89 -32.91
CA LEU A 205 -1.56 4.89 -32.69
C LEU A 205 -0.99 3.47 -32.60
N LYS A 206 -1.74 2.55 -32.01
CA LYS A 206 -1.31 1.14 -31.93
C LYS A 206 -1.30 0.47 -33.31
N GLU A 207 -2.33 0.71 -34.12
CA GLU A 207 -2.44 0.21 -35.51
C GLU A 207 -1.35 0.81 -36.38
N ALA A 208 -1.10 2.12 -36.30
CA ALA A 208 -0.01 2.78 -36.99
C ALA A 208 1.35 2.17 -36.63
N ALA A 209 1.63 1.96 -35.35
CA ALA A 209 2.87 1.32 -34.91
C ALA A 209 3.03 -0.10 -35.45
N VAL A 210 1.94 -0.86 -35.58
CA VAL A 210 1.98 -2.21 -36.21
C VAL A 210 2.29 -2.11 -37.69
N LEU A 211 1.68 -1.15 -38.41
CA LEU A 211 1.94 -0.93 -39.84
C LEU A 211 3.37 -0.48 -40.13
N ASP A 212 3.95 0.29 -39.20
CA ASP A 212 5.37 0.71 -39.21
C ASP A 212 6.33 -0.44 -38.85
N GLY A 213 5.84 -1.65 -38.60
CA GLY A 213 6.66 -2.82 -38.25
C GLY A 213 7.20 -2.82 -36.81
N ALA A 214 6.62 -2.03 -35.90
CA ALA A 214 7.05 -1.98 -34.52
C ALA A 214 6.84 -3.31 -33.79
N ASN A 215 7.89 -3.82 -33.15
CA ASN A 215 7.79 -4.99 -32.30
C ASN A 215 7.04 -4.66 -30.98
N ILE A 216 6.72 -5.69 -30.20
CA ILE A 216 5.92 -5.56 -28.97
C ILE A 216 6.50 -4.54 -27.99
N ILE A 217 7.83 -4.55 -27.81
CA ILE A 217 8.50 -3.64 -26.86
C ILE A 217 8.42 -2.19 -27.37
N GLN A 218 8.55 -1.99 -28.68
CA GLN A 218 8.40 -0.67 -29.30
C GLN A 218 6.97 -0.15 -29.17
N GLN A 219 5.94 -0.99 -29.37
CA GLN A 219 4.53 -0.63 -29.15
C GLN A 219 4.27 -0.26 -27.69
N ILE A 220 4.84 -1.03 -26.72
CA ILE A 220 4.73 -0.69 -25.31
C ILE A 220 5.35 0.69 -25.04
N LYS A 221 6.56 0.93 -25.51
CA LYS A 221 7.28 2.19 -25.26
C LYS A 221 6.62 3.40 -25.90
N ALA A 222 6.13 3.26 -27.14
CA ALA A 222 5.60 4.37 -27.92
C ALA A 222 4.14 4.71 -27.60
N VAL A 223 3.31 3.70 -27.28
CA VAL A 223 1.86 3.88 -27.14
C VAL A 223 1.35 3.55 -25.75
N GLU A 224 1.69 2.35 -25.23
CA GLU A 224 1.07 1.85 -24.01
C GLU A 224 1.64 2.48 -22.75
N TRP A 225 2.97 2.62 -22.68
CA TRP A 225 3.63 3.23 -21.52
C TRP A 225 3.24 4.70 -21.30
N PRO A 226 3.21 5.58 -22.34
CA PRO A 226 2.71 6.93 -22.17
C PRO A 226 1.27 7.00 -21.66
N ALA A 227 0.41 6.04 -22.07
CA ALA A 227 -0.99 6.01 -21.65
C ALA A 227 -1.15 5.67 -20.15
N ILE A 228 -0.25 4.90 -19.55
CA ILE A 228 -0.34 4.50 -18.13
C ILE A 228 0.63 5.23 -17.21
N LYS A 229 1.58 5.99 -17.74
CA LYS A 229 2.67 6.62 -16.99
C LYS A 229 2.18 7.40 -15.77
N ASP A 230 1.17 8.24 -15.92
CA ASP A 230 0.64 9.05 -14.83
C ASP A 230 0.01 8.16 -13.74
N THR A 231 -0.69 7.10 -14.12
CA THR A 231 -1.24 6.10 -13.18
C THR A 231 -0.14 5.37 -12.43
N VAL A 232 0.93 4.97 -13.14
CA VAL A 232 2.10 4.31 -12.53
C VAL A 232 2.76 5.24 -11.51
N LEU A 233 2.95 6.51 -11.85
CA LEU A 233 3.57 7.49 -10.94
C LEU A 233 2.74 7.69 -9.68
N ILE A 234 1.42 7.85 -9.79
CA ILE A 234 0.53 7.99 -8.64
C ILE A 234 0.61 6.75 -7.74
N GLN A 235 0.50 5.55 -8.32
CA GLN A 235 0.58 4.31 -7.56
C GLN A 235 1.95 4.12 -6.91
N PHE A 236 3.02 4.55 -7.56
CA PHE A 236 4.37 4.51 -7.01
C PHE A 236 4.53 5.42 -5.79
N ILE A 237 4.05 6.67 -5.88
CA ILE A 237 4.07 7.61 -4.74
C ILE A 237 3.30 7.01 -3.55
N MET A 238 2.10 6.49 -3.79
CA MET A 238 1.28 5.86 -2.76
C MET A 238 1.97 4.64 -2.13
N SER A 239 2.65 3.82 -2.93
CA SER A 239 3.39 2.65 -2.45
C SER A 239 4.59 3.05 -1.60
N VAL A 240 5.33 4.07 -1.99
CA VAL A 240 6.47 4.59 -1.20
C VAL A 240 5.98 5.25 0.09
N GLY A 241 4.84 5.96 0.06
CA GLY A 241 4.24 6.54 1.26
C GLY A 241 3.85 5.52 2.33
N ASN A 242 3.65 4.26 1.93
CA ASN A 242 3.32 3.16 2.83
C ASN A 242 4.47 2.16 3.04
N ILE A 243 5.70 2.55 2.70
CA ILE A 243 6.84 1.62 2.66
C ILE A 243 7.16 1.00 4.03
N MET A 244 6.94 1.72 5.12
CA MET A 244 7.13 1.20 6.48
C MET A 244 5.91 0.41 7.00
N SER A 245 4.79 0.41 6.27
CA SER A 245 3.56 -0.31 6.63
C SER A 245 3.57 -1.73 6.06
N VAL A 246 4.56 -2.53 6.48
CA VAL A 246 4.63 -3.95 6.13
C VAL A 246 3.46 -4.69 6.77
N GLY A 247 2.81 -5.56 6.02
CA GLY A 247 1.63 -6.31 6.48
C GLY A 247 1.93 -7.15 7.73
N PHE A 248 1.50 -6.65 8.88
CA PHE A 248 1.65 -7.30 10.19
C PHE A 248 1.13 -8.74 10.18
N GLU A 249 -0.13 -8.93 9.78
CA GLU A 249 -0.80 -10.23 9.84
C GLU A 249 -0.03 -11.33 9.11
N LYS A 250 0.49 -11.00 7.92
CA LYS A 250 1.23 -11.95 7.10
C LYS A 250 2.61 -12.25 7.68
N ALA A 251 3.33 -11.21 8.14
CA ALA A 251 4.64 -11.39 8.75
C ALA A 251 4.51 -12.26 10.01
N TYR A 252 3.56 -11.92 10.88
CA TYR A 252 3.29 -12.64 12.12
C TYR A 252 2.85 -14.10 11.87
N ALA A 253 1.95 -14.33 10.89
CA ALA A 253 1.48 -15.67 10.55
C ALA A 253 2.56 -16.58 9.93
N LEU A 254 3.60 -16.01 9.31
CA LEU A 254 4.74 -16.75 8.74
C LEU A 254 5.93 -16.86 9.70
N GLN A 255 5.90 -16.18 10.86
CA GLN A 255 6.95 -16.29 11.87
C GLN A 255 7.02 -17.68 12.49
N THR A 256 8.25 -18.08 12.80
CA THR A 256 8.59 -19.22 13.67
C THR A 256 9.75 -18.79 14.56
N ASP A 257 9.96 -19.46 15.68
CA ASP A 257 11.08 -19.13 16.59
C ASP A 257 12.45 -19.21 15.90
N LEU A 258 12.59 -20.03 14.85
CA LEU A 258 13.84 -20.23 14.12
C LEU A 258 14.07 -19.20 12.99
N ASN A 259 13.05 -18.43 12.59
CA ASN A 259 13.19 -17.42 11.55
C ASN A 259 13.06 -15.97 12.06
N LEU A 260 12.96 -15.76 13.38
CA LEU A 260 12.74 -14.44 13.99
C LEU A 260 13.79 -13.41 13.56
N ASP A 261 15.04 -13.81 13.38
CA ASP A 261 16.11 -12.92 12.95
C ASP A 261 15.80 -12.17 11.65
N ALA A 262 15.05 -12.80 10.73
CA ALA A 262 14.65 -12.20 9.47
C ALA A 262 13.19 -11.74 9.41
N SER A 263 12.33 -12.28 10.27
CA SER A 263 10.87 -12.09 10.22
C SER A 263 10.36 -11.08 11.25
N GLU A 264 11.12 -10.78 12.31
CA GLU A 264 10.72 -9.75 13.28
C GLU A 264 10.85 -8.36 12.64
N ILE A 265 9.71 -7.70 12.49
CA ILE A 265 9.59 -6.35 11.94
C ILE A 265 9.00 -5.42 13.00
N ILE A 266 9.09 -4.11 12.78
CA ILE A 266 8.55 -3.13 13.73
C ILE A 266 7.09 -3.44 14.09
N ALA A 267 6.26 -3.79 13.10
CA ALA A 267 4.84 -4.05 13.33
C ALA A 267 4.58 -5.30 14.19
N THR A 268 5.34 -6.39 14.02
CA THR A 268 5.21 -7.60 14.87
C THR A 268 5.74 -7.36 16.27
N TYR A 269 6.81 -6.60 16.41
CA TYR A 269 7.36 -6.18 17.70
C TYR A 269 6.36 -5.31 18.49
N VAL A 270 5.77 -4.30 17.83
CA VAL A 270 4.72 -3.44 18.43
C VAL A 270 3.54 -4.28 18.94
N TYR A 271 3.10 -5.26 18.15
CA TYR A 271 2.03 -6.15 18.57
C TYR A 271 2.37 -6.96 19.80
N LYS A 272 3.56 -7.59 19.82
CA LYS A 272 4.01 -8.40 20.97
C LYS A 272 4.14 -7.52 22.22
N LYS A 273 4.82 -6.39 22.13
CA LYS A 273 5.00 -5.48 23.27
C LYS A 273 3.70 -4.84 23.74
N GLY A 274 2.86 -4.38 22.80
CA GLY A 274 1.62 -3.68 23.13
C GLY A 274 0.52 -4.57 23.64
N LEU A 275 0.19 -5.62 22.87
CA LEU A 275 -0.98 -6.43 23.15
C LEU A 275 -0.68 -7.66 23.98
N LEU A 276 0.50 -8.30 23.83
CA LEU A 276 0.83 -9.48 24.60
C LEU A 276 1.49 -9.13 25.93
N ASP A 277 2.42 -8.16 25.95
CA ASP A 277 3.12 -7.73 27.17
C ASP A 277 2.37 -6.60 27.91
N GLY A 278 1.37 -5.97 27.28
CA GLY A 278 0.55 -4.90 27.88
C GLY A 278 1.24 -3.53 27.97
N ASP A 279 2.38 -3.34 27.28
CA ASP A 279 3.14 -2.08 27.26
C ASP A 279 2.59 -1.14 26.18
N TYR A 280 1.42 -0.56 26.45
CA TYR A 280 0.68 0.27 25.49
C TYR A 280 1.40 1.58 25.17
N GLY A 281 2.05 2.21 26.18
CA GLY A 281 2.79 3.46 26.01
C GLY A 281 3.92 3.31 25.02
N PHE A 282 4.78 2.34 25.25
CA PHE A 282 5.90 2.01 24.40
C PHE A 282 5.46 1.63 22.97
N SER A 283 4.47 0.76 22.83
CA SER A 283 3.97 0.32 21.53
C SER A 283 3.37 1.45 20.73
N THR A 284 2.64 2.37 21.39
CA THR A 284 2.07 3.56 20.72
C THR A 284 3.20 4.49 20.25
N ALA A 285 4.25 4.66 21.06
CA ALA A 285 5.42 5.47 20.67
C ALA A 285 6.14 4.88 19.44
N VAL A 286 6.37 3.57 19.40
CA VAL A 286 6.98 2.88 18.25
C VAL A 286 6.10 2.97 17.00
N GLY A 287 4.78 2.82 17.16
CA GLY A 287 3.81 3.00 16.07
C GLY A 287 3.80 4.44 15.52
N LEU A 288 3.89 5.43 16.41
CA LEU A 288 3.97 6.83 16.02
C LEU A 288 5.28 7.14 15.29
N PHE A 289 6.42 6.63 15.77
CA PHE A 289 7.71 6.71 15.07
C PHE A 289 7.61 6.16 13.65
N ASN A 290 7.04 4.98 13.47
CA ASN A 290 6.83 4.37 12.16
C ASN A 290 5.95 5.26 11.25
N THR A 291 4.89 5.85 11.80
CA THR A 291 3.99 6.76 11.07
C THR A 291 4.70 8.03 10.62
N VAL A 292 5.54 8.64 11.48
CA VAL A 292 6.31 9.83 11.15
C VAL A 292 7.27 9.54 9.99
N ILE A 293 7.96 8.40 10.00
CA ILE A 293 8.83 8.01 8.88
C ILE A 293 8.02 7.87 7.58
N ASN A 294 6.86 7.21 7.62
CA ASN A 294 5.99 7.08 6.44
C ASN A 294 5.58 8.45 5.87
N VAL A 295 5.20 9.40 6.73
CA VAL A 295 4.83 10.76 6.30
C VAL A 295 6.02 11.49 5.66
N ILE A 296 7.21 11.40 6.26
CA ILE A 296 8.44 12.01 5.72
C ILE A 296 8.74 11.41 4.33
N LEU A 297 8.67 10.10 4.18
CA LEU A 297 8.91 9.42 2.91
C LEU A 297 7.88 9.79 1.85
N LEU A 298 6.60 9.86 2.21
CA LEU A 298 5.52 10.27 1.30
C LEU A 298 5.74 11.69 0.76
N VAL A 299 5.99 12.66 1.66
CA VAL A 299 6.21 14.06 1.30
C VAL A 299 7.46 14.22 0.45
N SER A 300 8.55 13.54 0.84
CA SER A 300 9.81 13.57 0.09
C SER A 300 9.64 13.02 -1.32
N MET A 301 8.98 11.87 -1.46
CA MET A 301 8.75 11.24 -2.76
C MET A 301 7.80 12.06 -3.65
N ASN A 302 6.71 12.58 -3.08
CA ASN A 302 5.82 13.47 -3.81
C ASN A 302 6.54 14.72 -4.34
N THR A 303 7.46 15.28 -3.53
CA THR A 303 8.28 16.44 -3.93
C THR A 303 9.24 16.10 -5.07
N ILE A 304 9.87 14.91 -5.01
CA ILE A 304 10.77 14.44 -6.07
C ILE A 304 9.98 14.23 -7.37
N VAL A 305 8.84 13.54 -7.31
CA VAL A 305 8.01 13.28 -8.50
C VAL A 305 7.46 14.58 -9.11
N LYS A 306 7.05 15.55 -8.28
CA LYS A 306 6.64 16.89 -8.78
C LYS A 306 7.73 17.56 -9.59
N LYS A 307 8.98 17.49 -9.13
CA LYS A 307 10.12 18.07 -9.87
C LYS A 307 10.40 17.34 -11.19
N MET A 308 10.18 16.01 -11.22
CA MET A 308 10.44 15.17 -12.41
C MET A 308 9.30 15.23 -13.45
N ASN A 309 8.09 15.61 -13.07
CA ASN A 309 6.89 15.52 -13.91
C ASN A 309 6.18 16.87 -14.06
N ASP A 310 6.94 17.94 -14.35
CA ASP A 310 6.45 19.30 -14.66
C ASP A 310 5.36 19.82 -13.70
N GLY A 311 5.53 19.55 -12.41
CA GLY A 311 4.64 20.01 -11.35
C GLY A 311 3.42 19.11 -11.08
N LYS A 312 3.27 17.98 -11.77
CA LYS A 312 2.23 17.00 -11.48
C LYS A 312 2.71 16.03 -10.38
N GLY A 313 2.15 16.16 -9.20
CA GLY A 313 2.28 15.23 -8.07
C GLY A 313 0.88 14.85 -7.54
N VAL A 314 0.82 14.06 -6.48
CA VAL A 314 -0.42 13.74 -5.74
C VAL A 314 -0.78 14.89 -4.80
#